data_44d776a9817ebb938b50c7ce82481a84
#
_entry.id   44d776a9817ebb938b50c7ce82481a84
#
_cell.length_a   1.000
_cell.length_b   1.000
_cell.length_c   1.000
_cell.angle_alpha   90.00
_cell.angle_beta   90.00
_cell.angle_gamma   90.00
#
_symmetry.space_group_name_H-M   'P 1'
#
loop_
_entity.id
_entity.type
_entity.pdbx_description
1 polymer ?
#
loop_
_entity_poly.entity_id
_entity_poly.type
_entity_poly.pdbx_seq_one_letter_code
_entity_poly.pdbx_strand_id
1 'polypeptide(L)'
;MKITAVIVAGGKGTRMGADKNKVFLKIFGREVLYYTISAFEKNDKIDDIIVVTGKNDIEECQILVDKYDIKKVSYITEGGATRQESVMNGLKKAEGDVVLIHDGARALVTDDEINNSVADCIKFGAAAVGVKCKDTLKSADSDGFIAGTVDREKTFMIQTPQVFYLDKILDMHKKALD
;
A
#
# COMPACT_ATOMS: atom_id res chain seq x y z
N MET A 1 -13.30 17.05 2.17
CA MET A 1 -12.64 15.86 2.76
C MET A 1 -11.36 15.68 1.98
N LYS A 2 -10.20 15.81 2.64
CA LYS A 2 -8.88 15.61 2.02
C LYS A 2 -8.50 14.13 2.14
N ILE A 3 -8.06 13.54 1.03
CA ILE A 3 -7.74 12.12 0.92
C ILE A 3 -6.27 11.96 0.52
N THR A 4 -5.48 11.29 1.38
CA THR A 4 -4.06 11.06 1.15
C THR A 4 -3.78 9.58 0.84
N ALA A 5 -3.02 9.30 -0.20
CA ALA A 5 -2.50 7.97 -0.50
C ALA A 5 -1.10 7.79 0.11
N VAL A 6 -0.90 6.73 0.90
CA VAL A 6 0.40 6.30 1.42
C VAL A 6 0.85 5.07 0.65
N ILE A 7 1.83 5.24 -0.23
CA ILE A 7 2.37 4.19 -1.09
C ILE A 7 3.62 3.59 -0.46
N VAL A 8 3.53 2.34 -0.01
CA VAL A 8 4.63 1.64 0.68
C VAL A 8 5.50 0.90 -0.34
N ALA A 9 6.71 1.39 -0.55
CA ALA A 9 7.67 0.94 -1.56
C ALA A 9 9.02 0.47 -0.99
N GLY A 10 9.18 0.38 0.34
CA GLY A 10 10.45 0.10 1.05
C GLY A 10 10.86 -1.38 1.15
N GLY A 11 10.18 -2.30 0.47
CA GLY A 11 10.49 -3.74 0.55
C GLY A 11 11.81 -4.09 -0.14
N LYS A 12 12.75 -4.71 0.59
CA LYS A 12 14.10 -5.09 0.10
C LYS A 12 14.11 -6.13 -1.06
N GLY A 13 12.95 -6.59 -1.55
CA GLY A 13 12.89 -7.52 -2.69
C GLY A 13 13.65 -8.85 -2.52
N THR A 14 14.03 -9.23 -1.29
CA THR A 14 14.89 -10.36 -0.96
C THR A 14 14.47 -11.70 -1.59
N ARG A 15 13.17 -11.85 -1.87
CA ARG A 15 12.62 -13.03 -2.54
C ARG A 15 12.97 -13.15 -4.03
N MET A 16 13.43 -12.08 -4.68
CA MET A 16 13.74 -12.04 -6.12
C MET A 16 15.25 -12.07 -6.41
N GLY A 17 16.12 -12.11 -5.38
CA GLY A 17 17.58 -12.18 -5.54
C GLY A 17 18.17 -10.99 -6.32
N ALA A 18 17.44 -9.89 -6.46
CA ALA A 18 17.90 -8.71 -7.18
C ALA A 18 18.60 -7.76 -6.19
N ASP A 19 19.73 -7.21 -6.61
CA ASP A 19 20.46 -6.17 -5.87
C ASP A 19 19.68 -4.85 -5.79
N LYS A 20 18.57 -4.73 -6.54
CA LYS A 20 17.74 -3.53 -6.66
C LYS A 20 16.33 -3.79 -6.14
N ASN A 21 15.74 -2.77 -5.48
CA ASN A 21 14.35 -2.82 -5.05
C ASN A 21 13.43 -3.02 -6.27
N LYS A 22 12.59 -4.07 -6.23
CA LYS A 22 11.72 -4.49 -7.33
C LYS A 22 10.80 -3.40 -7.89
N VAL A 23 10.47 -2.38 -7.08
CA VAL A 23 9.60 -1.27 -7.52
C VAL A 23 10.25 -0.36 -8.56
N PHE A 24 11.58 -0.37 -8.65
CA PHE A 24 12.35 0.34 -9.68
C PHE A 24 12.69 -0.51 -10.91
N LEU A 25 12.29 -1.78 -10.94
CA LEU A 25 12.38 -2.58 -12.17
C LEU A 25 11.44 -1.99 -13.23
N LYS A 26 11.88 -2.03 -14.49
CA LYS A 26 11.12 -1.46 -15.60
C LYS A 26 10.24 -2.49 -16.28
N ILE A 27 8.99 -2.12 -16.50
CA ILE A 27 8.02 -2.83 -17.34
C ILE A 27 7.61 -1.85 -18.44
N PHE A 28 7.71 -2.26 -19.71
CA PHE A 28 7.44 -1.37 -20.86
C PHE A 28 8.18 -0.02 -20.79
N GLY A 29 9.44 -0.04 -20.34
CA GLY A 29 10.31 1.15 -20.29
C GLY A 29 10.10 2.08 -19.09
N ARG A 30 9.15 1.81 -18.20
CA ARG A 30 8.87 2.60 -17.00
C ARG A 30 8.95 1.74 -15.74
N GLU A 31 9.34 2.36 -14.63
CA GLU A 31 9.46 1.73 -13.33
C GLU A 31 8.08 1.23 -12.82
N VAL A 32 8.03 0.08 -12.13
CA VAL A 32 6.79 -0.45 -11.52
C VAL A 32 6.13 0.61 -10.62
N LEU A 33 6.95 1.31 -9.81
CA LEU A 33 6.48 2.36 -8.92
C LEU A 33 5.80 3.51 -9.67
N TYR A 34 6.30 3.86 -10.87
CA TYR A 34 5.66 4.87 -11.72
C TYR A 34 4.20 4.51 -12.02
N TYR A 35 3.93 3.26 -12.41
CA TYR A 35 2.55 2.85 -12.74
C TYR A 35 1.65 2.94 -11.50
N THR A 36 2.15 2.51 -10.34
CA THR A 36 1.41 2.61 -9.10
C THR A 36 1.10 4.08 -8.76
N ILE A 37 2.12 4.94 -8.69
CA ILE A 37 1.92 6.36 -8.36
C ILE A 37 1.01 7.03 -9.39
N SER A 38 1.18 6.73 -10.68
CA SER A 38 0.39 7.32 -11.77
C SER A 38 -1.11 7.01 -11.67
N ALA A 39 -1.49 5.86 -11.12
CA ALA A 39 -2.90 5.54 -10.87
C ALA A 39 -3.52 6.49 -9.83
N PHE A 40 -2.81 6.77 -8.73
CA PHE A 40 -3.27 7.71 -7.71
C PHE A 40 -3.15 9.17 -8.14
N GLU A 41 -2.09 9.53 -8.89
CA GLU A 41 -1.90 10.86 -9.46
C GLU A 41 -3.07 11.31 -10.35
N LYS A 42 -3.57 10.37 -11.19
CA LYS A 42 -4.67 10.64 -12.13
C LYS A 42 -6.05 10.59 -11.50
N ASN A 43 -6.19 9.99 -10.34
CA ASN A 43 -7.49 9.84 -9.69
C ASN A 43 -7.93 11.13 -9.01
N ASP A 44 -9.10 11.65 -9.38
CA ASP A 44 -9.64 12.93 -8.89
C ASP A 44 -10.03 12.91 -7.40
N LYS A 45 -10.16 11.74 -6.78
CA LYS A 45 -10.45 11.61 -5.34
C LYS A 45 -9.21 11.77 -4.46
N ILE A 46 -8.03 11.60 -5.03
CA ILE A 46 -6.78 11.66 -4.29
C ILE A 46 -6.23 13.09 -4.35
N ASP A 47 -6.05 13.69 -3.19
CA ASP A 47 -5.52 15.06 -3.06
C ASP A 47 -4.01 15.08 -2.90
N ASP A 48 -3.43 14.02 -2.29
CA ASP A 48 -2.05 14.00 -1.85
C ASP A 48 -1.47 12.58 -1.86
N ILE A 49 -0.18 12.44 -2.13
CA ILE A 49 0.53 11.17 -2.17
C ILE A 49 1.78 11.27 -1.30
N ILE A 50 1.97 10.27 -0.44
CA ILE A 50 3.19 10.08 0.34
C ILE A 50 3.81 8.76 -0.08
N VAL A 51 5.09 8.79 -0.49
CA VAL A 51 5.82 7.58 -0.83
C VAL A 51 6.73 7.20 0.33
N VAL A 52 6.61 5.96 0.79
CA VAL A 52 7.47 5.39 1.84
C VAL A 52 8.40 4.39 1.19
N THR A 53 9.70 4.66 1.19
CA THR A 53 10.69 3.83 0.50
C THR A 53 11.88 3.48 1.41
N GLY A 54 12.82 2.65 0.94
CA GLY A 54 14.05 2.38 1.66
C GLY A 54 14.92 3.63 1.76
N LYS A 55 15.73 3.74 2.81
CA LYS A 55 16.63 4.89 3.02
C LYS A 55 17.49 5.19 1.78
N ASN A 56 18.04 4.13 1.19
CA ASN A 56 18.94 4.24 0.02
C ASN A 56 18.17 4.49 -1.29
N ASP A 57 16.85 4.39 -1.28
CA ASP A 57 16.00 4.50 -2.46
C ASP A 57 15.31 5.88 -2.57
N ILE A 58 15.49 6.75 -1.56
CA ILE A 58 14.82 8.07 -1.50
C ILE A 58 15.20 8.93 -2.70
N GLU A 59 16.48 9.00 -3.03
CA GLU A 59 16.97 9.78 -4.16
C GLU A 59 16.45 9.23 -5.50
N GLU A 60 16.47 7.90 -5.70
CA GLU A 60 15.94 7.27 -6.91
C GLU A 60 14.42 7.51 -7.04
N CYS A 61 13.69 7.51 -5.92
CA CYS A 61 12.28 7.84 -5.90
C CYS A 61 12.02 9.31 -6.28
N GLN A 62 12.83 10.25 -5.77
CA GLN A 62 12.73 11.67 -6.14
C GLN A 62 13.01 11.88 -7.63
N ILE A 63 14.05 11.26 -8.16
CA ILE A 63 14.37 11.31 -9.60
C ILE A 63 13.19 10.80 -10.44
N LEU A 64 12.50 9.73 -9.97
CA LEU A 64 11.32 9.20 -10.65
C LEU A 64 10.17 10.22 -10.64
N VAL A 65 9.88 10.83 -9.49
CA VAL A 65 8.82 11.84 -9.34
C VAL A 65 9.07 13.02 -10.28
N ASP A 66 10.30 13.55 -10.29
CA ASP A 66 10.70 14.68 -11.13
C ASP A 66 10.65 14.32 -12.64
N LYS A 67 11.19 13.16 -13.01
CA LYS A 67 11.23 12.65 -14.39
C LYS A 67 9.85 12.55 -15.02
N TYR A 68 8.84 12.15 -14.27
CA TYR A 68 7.48 11.94 -14.76
C TYR A 68 6.53 13.09 -14.42
N ASP A 69 7.07 14.20 -13.88
CA ASP A 69 6.31 15.41 -13.54
C ASP A 69 5.08 15.13 -12.65
N ILE A 70 5.26 14.25 -11.64
CA ILE A 70 4.20 13.86 -10.70
C ILE A 70 3.99 14.99 -9.70
N LYS A 71 2.76 15.48 -9.57
CA LYS A 71 2.45 16.71 -8.80
C LYS A 71 1.89 16.44 -7.40
N LYS A 72 1.16 15.34 -7.21
CA LYS A 72 0.51 15.03 -5.94
C LYS A 72 1.45 14.41 -4.90
N VAL A 73 2.68 14.02 -5.27
CA VAL A 73 3.67 13.52 -4.30
C VAL A 73 4.21 14.68 -3.48
N SER A 74 3.76 14.80 -2.24
CA SER A 74 4.19 15.86 -1.30
C SER A 74 5.36 15.44 -0.42
N TYR A 75 5.49 14.14 -0.11
CA TYR A 75 6.57 13.60 0.70
C TYR A 75 7.09 12.26 0.18
N ILE A 76 8.43 12.12 0.25
CA ILE A 76 9.11 10.84 0.17
C ILE A 76 9.79 10.64 1.52
N THR A 77 9.49 9.55 2.21
CA THR A 77 10.00 9.28 3.56
C THR A 77 10.57 7.88 3.68
N GLU A 78 11.49 7.72 4.63
CA GLU A 78 12.10 6.43 4.94
C GLU A 78 11.08 5.51 5.62
N GLY A 79 11.06 4.23 5.21
CA GLY A 79 10.32 3.16 5.87
C GLY A 79 11.00 2.70 7.17
N GLY A 80 10.33 1.83 7.90
CA GLY A 80 10.85 1.18 9.09
C GLY A 80 11.38 -0.24 8.81
N ALA A 81 11.75 -0.96 9.86
CA ALA A 81 12.21 -2.34 9.77
C ALA A 81 11.08 -3.31 9.35
N THR A 82 9.84 -2.95 9.67
CA THR A 82 8.64 -3.72 9.33
C THR A 82 7.72 -2.94 8.40
N ARG A 83 6.73 -3.66 7.77
CA ARG A 83 5.67 -3.01 7.00
C ARG A 83 4.84 -2.07 7.89
N GLN A 84 4.56 -2.47 9.12
CA GLN A 84 3.80 -1.68 10.09
C GLN A 84 4.50 -0.36 10.39
N GLU A 85 5.80 -0.39 10.69
CA GLU A 85 6.60 0.82 10.93
C GLU A 85 6.67 1.71 9.69
N SER A 86 6.83 1.12 8.50
CA SER A 86 6.83 1.86 7.24
C SER A 86 5.50 2.57 7.02
N VAL A 87 4.38 1.89 7.25
CA VAL A 87 3.04 2.50 7.20
C VAL A 87 2.95 3.65 8.20
N MET A 88 3.38 3.45 9.46
CA MET A 88 3.35 4.50 10.49
C MET A 88 4.16 5.73 10.10
N ASN A 89 5.35 5.55 9.48
CA ASN A 89 6.16 6.67 9.01
C ASN A 89 5.45 7.48 7.92
N GLY A 90 4.73 6.81 7.01
CA GLY A 90 3.88 7.47 6.02
C GLY A 90 2.69 8.19 6.67
N LEU A 91 1.97 7.53 7.58
CA LEU A 91 0.83 8.11 8.28
C LEU A 91 1.19 9.38 9.08
N LYS A 92 2.40 9.45 9.67
CA LYS A 92 2.88 10.64 10.37
C LYS A 92 3.08 11.87 9.45
N LYS A 93 3.18 11.66 8.14
CA LYS A 93 3.30 12.72 7.13
C LYS A 93 1.96 13.03 6.46
N ALA A 94 0.99 12.13 6.61
CA ALA A 94 -0.32 12.30 6.01
C ALA A 94 -1.10 13.41 6.72
N GLU A 95 -1.76 14.21 5.90
CA GLU A 95 -2.70 15.25 6.34
C GLU A 95 -4.06 14.97 5.70
N GLY A 96 -5.13 15.30 6.41
CA GLY A 96 -6.49 15.17 5.90
C GLY A 96 -7.36 14.22 6.71
N ASP A 97 -8.47 13.77 6.11
CA ASP A 97 -9.52 13.03 6.81
C ASP A 97 -9.39 11.52 6.62
N VAL A 98 -9.04 11.11 5.40
CA VAL A 98 -9.00 9.70 4.97
C VAL A 98 -7.63 9.37 4.38
N VAL A 99 -7.14 8.18 4.67
CA VAL A 99 -5.88 7.67 4.13
C VAL A 99 -6.08 6.32 3.46
N LEU A 100 -5.48 6.16 2.27
CA LEU A 100 -5.35 4.90 1.57
C LEU A 100 -3.92 4.38 1.72
N ILE A 101 -3.76 3.17 2.23
CA ILE A 101 -2.46 2.50 2.31
C ILE A 101 -2.36 1.52 1.15
N HIS A 102 -1.35 1.69 0.30
CA HIS A 102 -1.19 0.86 -0.90
C HIS A 102 0.24 0.36 -1.08
N ASP A 103 0.39 -0.88 -1.56
CA ASP A 103 1.71 -1.48 -1.83
C ASP A 103 2.27 -0.95 -3.15
N GLY A 104 3.46 -0.34 -3.15
CA GLY A 104 4.09 0.27 -4.32
C GLY A 104 4.39 -0.68 -5.49
N ALA A 105 4.35 -1.99 -5.27
CA ALA A 105 4.52 -3.01 -6.31
C ALA A 105 3.19 -3.50 -6.93
N ARG A 106 2.04 -2.96 -6.52
CA ARG A 106 0.73 -3.31 -7.07
C ARG A 106 0.31 -2.30 -8.15
N ALA A 107 0.99 -2.37 -9.29
CA ALA A 107 0.88 -1.38 -10.37
C ALA A 107 -0.44 -1.44 -11.18
N LEU A 108 -1.30 -2.42 -10.92
CA LEU A 108 -2.54 -2.63 -11.67
C LEU A 108 -3.79 -2.23 -10.90
N VAL A 109 -3.65 -1.39 -9.87
CA VAL A 109 -4.78 -0.82 -9.15
C VAL A 109 -5.62 0.04 -10.09
N THR A 110 -6.93 -0.12 -10.02
CA THR A 110 -7.90 0.58 -10.88
C THR A 110 -8.55 1.76 -10.17
N ASP A 111 -9.09 2.70 -10.94
CA ASP A 111 -9.89 3.81 -10.39
C ASP A 111 -11.12 3.30 -9.61
N ASP A 112 -11.75 2.22 -10.08
CA ASP A 112 -12.89 1.63 -9.38
C ASP A 112 -12.50 1.08 -8.01
N GLU A 113 -11.35 0.40 -7.89
CA GLU A 113 -10.85 -0.08 -6.60
C GLU A 113 -10.53 1.08 -5.64
N ILE A 114 -9.91 2.15 -6.14
CA ILE A 114 -9.64 3.36 -5.35
C ILE A 114 -10.96 4.00 -4.90
N ASN A 115 -11.85 4.31 -5.84
CA ASN A 115 -13.08 5.05 -5.58
C ASN A 115 -14.05 4.28 -4.68
N ASN A 116 -14.24 2.97 -4.92
CA ASN A 116 -15.12 2.14 -4.13
C ASN A 116 -14.58 1.95 -2.71
N SER A 117 -13.26 1.72 -2.54
CA SER A 117 -12.69 1.59 -1.20
C SER A 117 -12.78 2.87 -0.37
N VAL A 118 -12.67 4.06 -1.00
CA VAL A 118 -12.90 5.35 -0.34
C VAL A 118 -14.38 5.49 0.06
N ALA A 119 -15.31 5.20 -0.85
CA ALA A 119 -16.74 5.30 -0.57
C ALA A 119 -17.16 4.35 0.56
N ASP A 120 -16.66 3.13 0.56
CA ASP A 120 -16.92 2.13 1.60
C ASP A 120 -16.29 2.54 2.95
N CYS A 121 -15.09 3.11 2.96
CA CYS A 121 -14.50 3.66 4.18
C CYS A 121 -15.37 4.78 4.78
N ILE A 122 -15.84 5.71 3.95
CA ILE A 122 -16.72 6.80 4.41
C ILE A 122 -18.02 6.23 5.01
N LYS A 123 -18.57 5.21 4.41
CA LYS A 123 -19.84 4.59 4.83
C LYS A 123 -19.71 3.70 6.07
N PHE A 124 -18.64 2.91 6.15
CA PHE A 124 -18.49 1.84 7.14
C PHE A 124 -17.37 2.08 8.16
N GLY A 125 -16.55 3.11 7.98
CA GLY A 125 -15.46 3.48 8.88
C GLY A 125 -14.09 2.95 8.48
N ALA A 126 -14.02 1.86 7.72
CA ALA A 126 -12.81 1.30 7.12
C ALA A 126 -13.17 0.41 5.95
N ALA A 127 -12.26 0.24 4.98
CA ALA A 127 -12.42 -0.67 3.86
C ALA A 127 -11.08 -1.27 3.44
N ALA A 128 -11.13 -2.44 2.81
CA ALA A 128 -9.97 -3.06 2.19
C ALA A 128 -10.38 -3.80 0.92
N VAL A 129 -9.58 -3.68 -0.12
CA VAL A 129 -9.75 -4.50 -1.32
C VAL A 129 -9.46 -5.95 -0.99
N GLY A 130 -10.33 -6.87 -1.41
CA GLY A 130 -10.17 -8.29 -1.17
C GLY A 130 -10.69 -9.13 -2.32
N VAL A 131 -10.08 -10.29 -2.53
CA VAL A 131 -10.48 -11.28 -3.54
C VAL A 131 -10.93 -12.55 -2.84
N LYS A 132 -12.07 -13.10 -3.23
CA LYS A 132 -12.52 -14.41 -2.73
C LYS A 132 -11.48 -15.48 -3.04
N CYS A 133 -11.24 -16.33 -2.08
CA CYS A 133 -10.31 -17.43 -2.26
C CYS A 133 -10.90 -18.47 -3.22
N LYS A 134 -10.16 -18.78 -4.30
CA LYS A 134 -10.57 -19.79 -5.29
C LYS A 134 -10.03 -21.17 -4.95
N ASP A 135 -8.86 -21.24 -4.34
CA ASP A 135 -8.19 -22.48 -4.01
C ASP A 135 -8.73 -23.10 -2.71
N THR A 136 -8.50 -24.40 -2.54
CA THR A 136 -8.76 -25.06 -1.24
C THR A 136 -7.68 -24.68 -0.26
N LEU A 137 -8.06 -23.99 0.82
CA LEU A 137 -7.15 -23.61 1.89
C LEU A 137 -7.13 -24.65 2.99
N LYS A 138 -5.92 -24.95 3.46
CA LYS A 138 -5.66 -25.82 4.61
C LYS A 138 -4.96 -25.01 5.69
N SER A 139 -5.40 -25.18 6.94
CA SER A 139 -4.58 -24.80 8.09
C SER A 139 -3.51 -25.88 8.34
N ALA A 140 -2.35 -25.46 8.79
CA ALA A 140 -1.28 -26.36 9.21
C ALA A 140 -1.03 -26.22 10.72
N ASP A 141 -0.55 -27.31 11.35
CA ASP A 141 -0.04 -27.30 12.71
C ASP A 141 1.43 -26.78 12.77
N SER A 142 2.02 -26.79 13.96
CA SER A 142 3.41 -26.36 14.18
C SER A 142 4.45 -27.20 13.44
N ASP A 143 4.13 -28.44 13.12
CA ASP A 143 5.02 -29.40 12.46
C ASP A 143 4.84 -29.39 10.94
N GLY A 144 3.90 -28.58 10.42
CA GLY A 144 3.62 -28.41 8.99
C GLY A 144 2.62 -29.41 8.42
N PHE A 145 1.98 -30.22 9.24
CA PHE A 145 0.93 -31.14 8.79
C PHE A 145 -0.42 -30.44 8.67
N ILE A 146 -1.29 -30.94 7.78
CA ILE A 146 -2.64 -30.41 7.60
C ILE A 146 -3.47 -30.67 8.86
N ALA A 147 -3.86 -29.58 9.54
CA ALA A 147 -4.70 -29.64 10.74
C ALA A 147 -6.20 -29.48 10.43
N GLY A 148 -6.55 -28.82 9.30
CA GLY A 148 -7.94 -28.60 8.96
C GLY A 148 -8.17 -28.00 7.59
N THR A 149 -9.45 -27.81 7.22
CA THR A 149 -9.85 -27.13 5.99
C THR A 149 -10.49 -25.80 6.34
N VAL A 150 -10.04 -24.73 5.72
CA VAL A 150 -10.63 -23.40 5.88
C VAL A 150 -11.79 -23.24 4.91
N ASP A 151 -12.91 -22.69 5.39
CA ASP A 151 -14.08 -22.42 4.56
C ASP A 151 -13.77 -21.27 3.57
N ARG A 152 -13.47 -21.63 2.32
CA ARG A 152 -13.10 -20.67 1.28
C ARG A 152 -14.22 -19.68 0.93
N GLU A 153 -15.50 -20.05 1.15
CA GLU A 153 -16.64 -19.17 0.83
C GLU A 153 -16.71 -17.97 1.81
N LYS A 154 -16.10 -18.12 2.99
CA LYS A 154 -15.98 -17.09 4.02
C LYS A 154 -14.58 -16.47 4.11
N THR A 155 -13.69 -16.81 3.17
CA THR A 155 -12.29 -16.39 3.23
C THR A 155 -11.94 -15.47 2.07
N PHE A 156 -11.31 -14.35 2.39
CA PHE A 156 -10.83 -13.38 1.42
C PHE A 156 -9.31 -13.23 1.52
N MET A 157 -8.65 -13.14 0.38
CA MET A 157 -7.27 -12.69 0.29
C MET A 157 -7.26 -11.17 0.27
N ILE A 158 -6.84 -10.57 1.37
CA ILE A 158 -6.81 -9.10 1.51
C ILE A 158 -5.66 -8.52 0.69
N GLN A 159 -5.98 -7.48 -0.05
CA GLN A 159 -5.07 -6.74 -0.89
C GLN A 159 -4.97 -5.27 -0.43
N THR A 160 -4.55 -4.40 -1.31
CA THR A 160 -4.56 -2.94 -1.13
C THR A 160 -5.19 -2.29 -2.37
N PRO A 161 -5.85 -1.12 -2.23
CA PRO A 161 -5.86 -0.19 -1.10
C PRO A 161 -6.55 -0.70 0.15
N GLN A 162 -6.01 -0.30 1.32
CA GLN A 162 -6.65 -0.40 2.63
C GLN A 162 -6.93 1.02 3.11
N VAL A 163 -8.17 1.34 3.40
CA VAL A 163 -8.65 2.72 3.59
C VAL A 163 -9.22 2.91 4.98
N PHE A 164 -8.84 4.00 5.62
CA PHE A 164 -9.21 4.32 6.99
C PHE A 164 -9.40 5.84 7.18
N TYR A 165 -10.13 6.24 8.21
CA TYR A 165 -10.00 7.57 8.75
C TYR A 165 -8.61 7.73 9.39
N LEU A 166 -7.92 8.84 9.07
CA LEU A 166 -6.52 9.04 9.47
C LEU A 166 -6.33 9.05 10.99
N ASP A 167 -7.20 9.74 11.72
CA ASP A 167 -7.15 9.80 13.18
C ASP A 167 -7.30 8.42 13.81
N LYS A 168 -8.23 7.62 13.30
CA LYS A 168 -8.51 6.27 13.82
C LYS A 168 -7.35 5.31 13.59
N ILE A 169 -6.78 5.29 12.37
CA ILE A 169 -5.68 4.37 12.09
C ILE A 169 -4.41 4.77 12.85
N LEU A 170 -4.15 6.06 13.06
CA LEU A 170 -3.04 6.53 13.90
C LEU A 170 -3.19 6.08 15.35
N ASP A 171 -4.41 6.18 15.92
CA ASP A 171 -4.68 5.71 17.28
C ASP A 171 -4.50 4.18 17.41
N MET A 172 -5.01 3.41 16.44
CA MET A 172 -4.84 1.95 16.43
C MET A 172 -3.37 1.53 16.30
N HIS A 173 -2.58 2.21 15.48
CA HIS A 173 -1.15 1.94 15.36
C HIS A 173 -0.40 2.20 16.67
N LYS A 174 -0.74 3.26 17.41
CA LYS A 174 -0.15 3.53 18.73
C LYS A 174 -0.46 2.40 19.71
N LYS A 175 -1.73 1.99 19.80
CA LYS A 175 -2.16 0.91 20.69
C LYS A 175 -1.58 -0.47 20.34
N ALA A 176 -1.17 -0.68 19.12
CA ALA A 176 -0.56 -1.95 18.66
C ALA A 176 0.96 -2.00 18.92
N LEU A 177 1.57 -0.89 19.37
CA LEU A 177 2.99 -0.80 19.73
C LEU A 177 3.21 -0.88 21.27
N ASP A 178 2.15 -0.66 22.05
CA ASP A 178 2.10 -0.86 23.49
C ASP A 178 1.81 -2.35 23.83
#